data_df039b77b86df86ea523b2b4cc86ca86
#
_entry.id   df039b77b86df86ea523b2b4cc86ca86
#
_cell.length_a   1.000
_cell.length_b   1.000
_cell.length_c   1.000
_cell.angle_alpha   90.00
_cell.angle_beta   90.00
_cell.angle_gamma   90.00
#
_symmetry.space_group_name_H-M   'P 1'
#
loop_
_entity.id
_entity.type
_entity.pdbx_description
1 polymer ?
#
loop_
_entity_poly.entity_id
_entity_poly.type
_entity_poly.pdbx_seq_one_letter_code
_entity_poly.pdbx_strand_id
1 'polypeptide(L)'
;GIQQSASTQVILIIVVSTMASMSVFLGLDKGIKRLSELNLILVLTLLLFVFFASSSIYLLQTTIQNAGQYVSNLFAMTFNLYAYQPNGWIGGWTIMYWAWWISWSPFVGMFIARVSKGRSIREFIVGVLLIPTGFTLIWMGFMGNAALYSILHEANHSLVVAVQRDSSVALFAFLHSLPFSSVMSLLATCLVMLFFVTSADSGALVTDYLTAKSENSPIWQRLFWTVLMAVLAIVLLLVGGLGALQSATMMSALPVTFIMLLICWGLVKALRLDVIKMNALQEARITPRAIQNPRSWQQRLGLIMHYPHTETEVSQYIQTEVSKAFQSVQKEFQRRKLTVTIRSIADGLELRVDHHDEINFIYQVVIRETVPPSFMPEMTADEISYYQAEVFLKEGGQNYDVMDWTSDDLLQDIIDQYERHLHFLSLVRTPE
;
A
#
# COMPACT_ATOMS: atom_id res chain seq x y z
N GLY A 1 -10.95 -17.06 -37.14
CA GLY A 1 -10.26 -16.24 -36.14
C GLY A 1 -10.05 -14.81 -36.66
N ILE A 2 -9.88 -13.86 -35.72
CA ILE A 2 -9.59 -12.47 -36.07
C ILE A 2 -8.16 -12.38 -36.58
N GLN A 3 -7.94 -11.70 -37.72
CA GLN A 3 -6.60 -11.56 -38.29
C GLN A 3 -5.70 -10.71 -37.40
N GLN A 4 -4.45 -11.14 -37.21
CA GLN A 4 -3.43 -10.34 -36.53
C GLN A 4 -3.02 -9.16 -37.40
N SER A 5 -3.62 -8.00 -37.14
CA SER A 5 -3.30 -6.73 -37.80
C SER A 5 -3.15 -5.62 -36.79
N ALA A 6 -2.40 -4.57 -37.12
CA ALA A 6 -2.28 -3.39 -36.28
C ALA A 6 -3.65 -2.76 -35.96
N SER A 7 -4.56 -2.76 -36.93
CA SER A 7 -5.93 -2.26 -36.74
C SER A 7 -6.69 -3.08 -35.70
N THR A 8 -6.58 -4.41 -35.72
CA THR A 8 -7.21 -5.29 -34.74
C THR A 8 -6.66 -5.02 -33.33
N GLN A 9 -5.34 -4.86 -33.21
CA GLN A 9 -4.70 -4.56 -31.93
C GLN A 9 -5.12 -3.19 -31.37
N VAL A 10 -5.22 -2.18 -32.22
CA VAL A 10 -5.73 -0.85 -31.84
C VAL A 10 -7.18 -0.93 -31.35
N ILE A 11 -8.04 -1.66 -32.07
CA ILE A 11 -9.43 -1.87 -31.66
C ILE A 11 -9.50 -2.58 -30.28
N LEU A 12 -8.67 -3.58 -30.05
CA LEU A 12 -8.61 -4.25 -28.76
C LEU A 12 -8.17 -3.32 -27.64
N ILE A 13 -7.15 -2.48 -27.86
CA ILE A 13 -6.73 -1.47 -26.87
C ILE A 13 -7.88 -0.53 -26.56
N ILE A 14 -8.61 -0.05 -27.56
CA ILE A 14 -9.76 0.86 -27.37
C ILE A 14 -10.85 0.17 -26.55
N VAL A 15 -11.21 -1.06 -26.89
CA VAL A 15 -12.26 -1.82 -26.19
C VAL A 15 -11.87 -2.03 -24.72
N VAL A 16 -10.65 -2.52 -24.46
CA VAL A 16 -10.22 -2.82 -23.09
C VAL A 16 -10.03 -1.54 -22.29
N SER A 17 -9.55 -0.46 -22.89
CA SER A 17 -9.43 0.86 -22.23
C SER A 17 -10.80 1.49 -21.94
N THR A 18 -11.80 1.23 -22.80
CA THR A 18 -13.19 1.61 -22.52
C THR A 18 -13.74 0.86 -21.33
N MET A 19 -13.49 -0.45 -21.23
CA MET A 19 -13.87 -1.24 -20.06
C MET A 19 -13.18 -0.73 -18.77
N ALA A 20 -11.89 -0.38 -18.84
CA ALA A 20 -11.18 0.22 -17.72
C ALA A 20 -11.77 1.57 -17.33
N SER A 21 -12.14 2.43 -18.31
CA SER A 21 -12.81 3.70 -18.05
C SER A 21 -14.17 3.52 -17.40
N MET A 22 -14.92 2.50 -17.79
CA MET A 22 -16.20 2.16 -17.12
C MET A 22 -15.98 1.70 -15.68
N SER A 23 -14.92 0.90 -15.41
CA SER A 23 -14.54 0.49 -14.05
C SER A 23 -14.19 1.69 -13.17
N VAL A 24 -13.40 2.64 -13.69
CA VAL A 24 -13.07 3.91 -13.02
C VAL A 24 -14.35 4.68 -12.66
N PHE A 25 -15.32 4.73 -13.56
CA PHE A 25 -16.58 5.44 -13.35
C PHE A 25 -17.44 4.78 -12.26
N LEU A 26 -17.44 3.45 -12.15
CA LEU A 26 -18.19 2.69 -11.15
C LEU A 26 -17.60 2.79 -9.74
N GLY A 27 -16.36 3.25 -9.61
CA GLY A 27 -15.66 3.49 -8.35
C GLY A 27 -14.91 2.28 -7.78
N LEU A 28 -13.96 2.58 -6.88
CA LEU A 28 -13.00 1.64 -6.29
C LEU A 28 -13.64 0.43 -5.60
N ASP A 29 -14.67 0.67 -4.77
CA ASP A 29 -15.21 -0.36 -3.88
C ASP A 29 -16.06 -1.40 -4.61
N LYS A 30 -16.67 -1.04 -5.73
CA LYS A 30 -17.57 -1.92 -6.49
C LYS A 30 -16.96 -2.47 -7.78
N GLY A 31 -16.11 -1.66 -8.45
CA GLY A 31 -15.48 -2.05 -9.71
C GLY A 31 -14.24 -2.92 -9.50
N ILE A 32 -13.17 -2.35 -8.96
CA ILE A 32 -11.87 -3.03 -8.82
C ILE A 32 -11.96 -4.27 -7.95
N LYS A 33 -12.64 -4.21 -6.79
CA LYS A 33 -12.72 -5.35 -5.87
C LYS A 33 -13.37 -6.57 -6.53
N ARG A 34 -14.53 -6.40 -7.18
CA ARG A 34 -15.24 -7.51 -7.84
C ARG A 34 -14.47 -8.08 -9.02
N LEU A 35 -13.83 -7.21 -9.81
CA LEU A 35 -12.99 -7.64 -10.94
C LEU A 35 -11.77 -8.41 -10.46
N SER A 36 -11.13 -7.98 -9.36
CA SER A 36 -9.99 -8.66 -8.77
C SER A 36 -10.37 -10.02 -8.16
N GLU A 37 -11.52 -10.12 -7.49
CA GLU A 37 -12.06 -11.38 -7.00
C GLU A 37 -12.36 -12.36 -8.15
N LEU A 38 -12.94 -11.86 -9.24
CA LEU A 38 -13.18 -12.66 -10.45
C LEU A 38 -11.86 -13.12 -11.08
N ASN A 39 -10.86 -12.24 -11.19
CA ASN A 39 -9.52 -12.59 -11.68
C ASN A 39 -8.91 -13.74 -10.87
N LEU A 40 -9.00 -13.66 -9.54
CA LEU A 40 -8.48 -14.70 -8.66
C LEU A 40 -9.18 -16.03 -8.89
N ILE A 41 -10.51 -16.04 -9.04
CA ILE A 41 -11.28 -17.25 -9.33
C ILE A 41 -10.86 -17.84 -10.69
N LEU A 42 -10.76 -17.02 -11.73
CA LEU A 42 -10.39 -17.47 -13.06
C LEU A 42 -8.96 -18.04 -13.10
N VAL A 43 -8.00 -17.35 -12.44
CA VAL A 43 -6.61 -17.81 -12.34
C VAL A 43 -6.53 -19.15 -11.62
N LEU A 44 -7.21 -19.30 -10.49
CA LEU A 44 -7.22 -20.56 -9.74
C LEU A 44 -7.91 -21.68 -10.52
N THR A 45 -8.99 -21.36 -11.23
CA THR A 45 -9.69 -22.34 -12.09
C THR A 45 -8.77 -22.83 -13.20
N LEU A 46 -8.05 -21.92 -13.88
CA LEU A 46 -7.12 -22.31 -14.94
C LEU A 46 -5.95 -23.14 -14.37
N LEU A 47 -5.41 -22.75 -13.23
CA LEU A 47 -4.31 -23.45 -12.57
C LEU A 47 -4.71 -24.85 -12.13
N LEU A 48 -5.88 -25.01 -11.51
CA LEU A 48 -6.42 -26.31 -11.11
C LEU A 48 -6.75 -27.18 -12.33
N PHE A 49 -7.32 -26.58 -13.38
CA PHE A 49 -7.56 -27.30 -14.61
C PHE A 49 -6.27 -27.90 -15.19
N VAL A 50 -5.22 -27.11 -15.35
CA VAL A 50 -3.92 -27.56 -15.85
C VAL A 50 -3.33 -28.63 -14.95
N PHE A 51 -3.44 -28.46 -13.61
CA PHE A 51 -2.99 -29.46 -12.66
C PHE A 51 -3.65 -30.83 -12.83
N PHE A 52 -4.97 -30.86 -13.05
CA PHE A 52 -5.70 -32.11 -13.23
C PHE A 52 -5.69 -32.67 -14.69
N ALA A 53 -5.53 -31.77 -15.68
CA ALA A 53 -5.45 -32.18 -17.09
C ALA A 53 -4.07 -32.69 -17.49
N SER A 54 -3.05 -32.47 -16.69
CA SER A 54 -1.67 -32.93 -16.88
C SER A 54 -1.31 -34.00 -15.85
N SER A 55 -0.05 -34.47 -15.86
CA SER A 55 0.45 -35.39 -14.83
C SER A 55 0.63 -34.70 -13.47
N SER A 56 -0.41 -34.74 -12.63
CA SER A 56 -0.43 -34.06 -11.34
C SER A 56 0.75 -34.41 -10.41
N ILE A 57 1.11 -35.70 -10.38
CA ILE A 57 2.25 -36.19 -9.57
C ILE A 57 3.55 -35.58 -10.08
N TYR A 58 3.77 -35.61 -11.39
CA TYR A 58 4.95 -34.97 -12.00
C TYR A 58 5.02 -33.47 -11.69
N LEU A 59 3.90 -32.75 -11.77
CA LEU A 59 3.84 -31.32 -11.49
C LEU A 59 4.20 -31.02 -10.03
N LEU A 60 3.71 -31.80 -9.06
CA LEU A 60 4.08 -31.62 -7.66
C LEU A 60 5.56 -31.88 -7.41
N GLN A 61 6.07 -33.01 -7.92
CA GLN A 61 7.48 -33.37 -7.76
C GLN A 61 8.41 -32.33 -8.36
N THR A 62 8.15 -31.90 -9.59
CA THR A 62 8.99 -30.94 -10.31
C THR A 62 8.88 -29.53 -9.70
N THR A 63 7.71 -29.12 -9.22
CA THR A 63 7.54 -27.82 -8.56
C THR A 63 8.37 -27.74 -7.26
N ILE A 64 8.32 -28.78 -6.43
CA ILE A 64 9.12 -28.85 -5.20
C ILE A 64 10.60 -28.87 -5.53
N GLN A 65 11.02 -29.69 -6.50
CA GLN A 65 12.42 -29.78 -6.92
C GLN A 65 12.92 -28.43 -7.49
N ASN A 66 12.13 -27.78 -8.35
CA ASN A 66 12.49 -26.51 -8.95
C ASN A 66 12.58 -25.39 -7.89
N ALA A 67 11.67 -25.38 -6.91
CA ALA A 67 11.74 -24.44 -5.80
C ALA A 67 13.00 -24.63 -4.96
N GLY A 68 13.35 -25.87 -4.63
CA GLY A 68 14.60 -26.19 -3.94
C GLY A 68 15.84 -25.79 -4.74
N GLN A 69 15.86 -26.11 -6.04
CA GLN A 69 16.95 -25.72 -6.94
C GLN A 69 17.08 -24.21 -7.08
N TYR A 70 15.97 -23.48 -7.17
CA TYR A 70 15.96 -22.02 -7.21
C TYR A 70 16.61 -21.41 -5.95
N VAL A 71 16.16 -21.85 -4.77
CA VAL A 71 16.70 -21.34 -3.49
C VAL A 71 18.19 -21.68 -3.34
N SER A 72 18.58 -22.92 -3.68
CA SER A 72 19.98 -23.38 -3.58
C SER A 72 20.93 -22.63 -4.51
N ASN A 73 20.46 -22.21 -5.69
CA ASN A 73 21.29 -21.54 -6.70
C ASN A 73 21.02 -20.03 -6.78
N LEU A 74 20.27 -19.44 -5.84
CA LEU A 74 19.85 -18.05 -5.90
C LEU A 74 21.02 -17.09 -6.12
N PHE A 75 22.10 -17.23 -5.35
CA PHE A 75 23.28 -16.37 -5.49
C PHE A 75 24.02 -16.59 -6.79
N ALA A 76 24.22 -17.84 -7.19
CA ALA A 76 24.90 -18.18 -8.43
C ALA A 76 24.14 -17.63 -9.65
N MET A 77 22.82 -17.75 -9.66
CA MET A 77 21.98 -17.20 -10.74
C MET A 77 21.92 -15.68 -10.73
N THR A 78 21.91 -15.04 -9.57
CA THR A 78 21.85 -13.58 -9.43
C THR A 78 23.11 -12.90 -9.93
N PHE A 79 24.29 -13.48 -9.65
CA PHE A 79 25.57 -12.90 -10.02
C PHE A 79 26.15 -13.43 -11.34
N ASN A 80 25.43 -14.32 -12.06
CA ASN A 80 25.88 -14.81 -13.34
C ASN A 80 25.60 -13.80 -14.47
N LEU A 81 26.65 -13.16 -14.94
CA LEU A 81 26.59 -12.20 -16.06
C LEU A 81 26.93 -12.85 -17.41
N TYR A 82 27.13 -14.17 -17.45
CA TYR A 82 27.56 -14.91 -18.65
C TYR A 82 28.81 -14.35 -19.34
N ALA A 83 29.75 -13.80 -18.54
CA ALA A 83 30.95 -13.13 -19.05
C ALA A 83 31.84 -14.06 -19.87
N TYR A 84 31.90 -15.35 -19.49
CA TYR A 84 32.71 -16.37 -20.17
C TYR A 84 31.98 -17.09 -21.33
N GLN A 85 30.66 -16.97 -21.35
CA GLN A 85 29.81 -17.54 -22.39
C GLN A 85 28.72 -16.54 -22.76
N PRO A 86 29.05 -15.44 -23.48
CA PRO A 86 28.09 -14.39 -23.81
C PRO A 86 26.88 -14.94 -24.55
N ASN A 87 25.70 -14.61 -24.08
CA ASN A 87 24.43 -14.93 -24.71
C ASN A 87 23.47 -13.74 -24.59
N GLY A 88 22.32 -13.83 -25.26
CA GLY A 88 21.31 -12.77 -25.25
C GLY A 88 20.47 -12.71 -23.95
N TRP A 89 20.71 -13.57 -22.96
CA TRP A 89 19.86 -13.69 -21.77
C TRP A 89 19.80 -12.38 -20.95
N ILE A 90 20.97 -11.78 -20.66
CA ILE A 90 21.05 -10.54 -19.85
C ILE A 90 20.21 -9.43 -20.46
N GLY A 91 20.38 -9.16 -21.77
CA GLY A 91 19.66 -8.08 -22.45
C GLY A 91 18.16 -8.40 -22.59
N GLY A 92 17.81 -9.60 -23.01
CA GLY A 92 16.45 -9.99 -23.34
C GLY A 92 15.57 -10.27 -22.12
N TRP A 93 16.16 -10.72 -21.02
CA TRP A 93 15.41 -11.14 -19.83
C TRP A 93 15.77 -10.35 -18.58
N THR A 94 17.01 -10.37 -18.15
CA THR A 94 17.40 -9.78 -16.87
C THR A 94 17.17 -8.27 -16.85
N ILE A 95 17.74 -7.54 -17.81
CA ILE A 95 17.62 -6.07 -17.86
C ILE A 95 16.18 -5.66 -18.08
N MET A 96 15.49 -6.34 -19.01
CA MET A 96 14.10 -6.02 -19.33
C MET A 96 13.18 -6.21 -18.11
N TYR A 97 13.27 -7.34 -17.39
CA TYR A 97 12.43 -7.61 -16.23
C TYR A 97 12.77 -6.71 -15.04
N TRP A 98 14.04 -6.45 -14.74
CA TRP A 98 14.43 -5.51 -13.69
C TRP A 98 13.97 -4.08 -14.03
N ALA A 99 14.15 -3.64 -15.27
CA ALA A 99 13.67 -2.33 -15.71
C ALA A 99 12.15 -2.20 -15.56
N TRP A 100 11.40 -3.24 -15.94
CA TRP A 100 9.95 -3.27 -15.77
C TRP A 100 9.56 -3.18 -14.28
N TRP A 101 10.14 -4.01 -13.41
CA TRP A 101 9.85 -3.97 -11.98
C TRP A 101 10.19 -2.62 -11.35
N ILE A 102 11.32 -2.03 -11.71
CA ILE A 102 11.74 -0.72 -11.20
C ILE A 102 10.77 0.37 -11.68
N SER A 103 10.43 0.42 -12.96
CA SER A 103 9.49 1.41 -13.50
C SER A 103 8.09 1.29 -12.90
N TRP A 104 7.68 0.08 -12.55
CA TRP A 104 6.36 -0.23 -12.01
C TRP A 104 6.28 -0.10 -10.48
N SER A 105 7.40 -0.17 -9.79
CA SER A 105 7.44 -0.21 -8.32
C SER A 105 6.85 1.02 -7.61
N PRO A 106 7.05 2.28 -8.04
CA PRO A 106 6.45 3.42 -7.37
C PRO A 106 4.92 3.36 -7.40
N PHE A 107 4.39 2.89 -8.52
CA PHE A 107 3.00 2.70 -8.79
C PHE A 107 2.38 1.62 -7.90
N VAL A 108 2.95 0.42 -7.92
CA VAL A 108 2.50 -0.70 -7.08
C VAL A 108 2.69 -0.41 -5.62
N GLY A 109 3.81 0.22 -5.24
CA GLY A 109 4.10 0.61 -3.88
C GLY A 109 3.04 1.54 -3.29
N MET A 110 2.61 2.56 -4.02
CA MET A 110 1.52 3.46 -3.59
C MET A 110 0.18 2.74 -3.46
N PHE A 111 -0.14 1.86 -4.41
CA PHE A 111 -1.36 1.07 -4.35
C PHE A 111 -1.37 0.14 -3.13
N ILE A 112 -0.29 -0.62 -2.92
CA ILE A 112 -0.18 -1.55 -1.79
C ILE A 112 -0.18 -0.77 -0.46
N ALA A 113 0.51 0.35 -0.35
CA ALA A 113 0.51 1.18 0.86
C ALA A 113 -0.90 1.61 1.26
N ARG A 114 -1.75 1.95 0.29
CA ARG A 114 -3.14 2.34 0.55
C ARG A 114 -4.01 1.19 1.05
N VAL A 115 -3.92 0.01 0.44
CA VAL A 115 -4.67 -1.17 0.87
C VAL A 115 -4.14 -1.80 2.15
N SER A 116 -2.92 -1.46 2.56
CA SER A 116 -2.26 -1.97 3.77
C SER A 116 -2.43 -1.04 4.98
N LYS A 117 -3.26 0.00 4.89
CA LYS A 117 -3.51 0.94 5.99
C LYS A 117 -3.95 0.18 7.25
N GLY A 118 -3.31 0.48 8.39
CA GLY A 118 -3.57 -0.17 9.67
C GLY A 118 -2.79 -1.47 9.93
N ARG A 119 -1.96 -1.93 9.01
CA ARG A 119 -1.10 -3.10 9.22
C ARG A 119 0.28 -2.69 9.73
N SER A 120 0.92 -3.59 10.48
CA SER A 120 2.31 -3.37 10.91
C SER A 120 3.28 -3.49 9.73
N ILE A 121 4.44 -2.81 9.82
CA ILE A 121 5.51 -2.87 8.80
C ILE A 121 5.96 -4.32 8.57
N ARG A 122 6.02 -5.14 9.64
CA ARG A 122 6.41 -6.55 9.54
C ARG A 122 5.41 -7.36 8.72
N GLU A 123 4.11 -7.23 9.00
CA GLU A 123 3.05 -7.90 8.24
C GLU A 123 3.04 -7.48 6.77
N PHE A 124 3.27 -6.17 6.53
CA PHE A 124 3.39 -5.63 5.19
C PHE A 124 4.53 -6.29 4.41
N ILE A 125 5.75 -6.29 4.95
CA ILE A 125 6.94 -6.86 4.29
C ILE A 125 6.74 -8.36 4.03
N VAL A 126 6.31 -9.12 5.03
CA VAL A 126 6.06 -10.57 4.91
C VAL A 126 5.00 -10.84 3.84
N GLY A 127 3.89 -10.11 3.87
CA GLY A 127 2.80 -10.26 2.88
C GLY A 127 3.24 -9.95 1.45
N VAL A 128 3.93 -8.84 1.24
CA VAL A 128 4.36 -8.39 -0.09
C VAL A 128 5.47 -9.28 -0.68
N LEU A 129 6.35 -9.84 0.15
CA LEU A 129 7.42 -10.71 -0.34
C LEU A 129 6.97 -12.16 -0.52
N LEU A 130 6.28 -12.75 0.47
CA LEU A 130 6.04 -14.19 0.45
C LEU A 130 4.82 -14.59 -0.39
N ILE A 131 3.73 -13.81 -0.35
CA ILE A 131 2.50 -14.20 -1.07
C ILE A 131 2.70 -14.19 -2.59
N PRO A 132 3.20 -13.11 -3.23
CA PRO A 132 3.43 -13.11 -4.67
C PRO A 132 4.50 -14.11 -5.08
N THR A 133 5.58 -14.27 -4.30
CA THR A 133 6.65 -15.22 -4.59
C THR A 133 6.15 -16.65 -4.55
N GLY A 134 5.40 -17.02 -3.51
CA GLY A 134 4.80 -18.35 -3.38
C GLY A 134 3.83 -18.66 -4.52
N PHE A 135 2.97 -17.68 -4.86
CA PHE A 135 2.07 -17.83 -6.01
C PHE A 135 2.84 -18.00 -7.32
N THR A 136 3.89 -17.21 -7.54
CA THR A 136 4.72 -17.32 -8.75
C THR A 136 5.40 -18.69 -8.88
N LEU A 137 5.94 -19.22 -7.78
CA LEU A 137 6.53 -20.56 -7.77
C LEU A 137 5.52 -21.63 -8.15
N ILE A 138 4.30 -21.56 -7.62
CA ILE A 138 3.23 -22.51 -7.96
C ILE A 138 2.78 -22.34 -9.41
N TRP A 139 2.55 -21.09 -9.83
CA TRP A 139 2.12 -20.76 -11.19
C TRP A 139 3.13 -21.25 -12.24
N MET A 140 4.40 -20.86 -12.09
CA MET A 140 5.47 -21.28 -13.00
C MET A 140 5.74 -22.77 -12.90
N GLY A 141 5.65 -23.34 -11.70
CA GLY A 141 5.80 -24.76 -11.46
C GLY A 141 4.73 -25.59 -12.19
N PHE A 142 3.47 -25.20 -12.11
CA PHE A 142 2.39 -25.96 -12.75
C PHE A 142 2.31 -25.68 -14.24
N MET A 143 2.21 -24.43 -14.66
CA MET A 143 2.05 -24.05 -16.07
C MET A 143 3.31 -24.38 -16.89
N GLY A 144 4.50 -24.03 -16.38
CA GLY A 144 5.77 -24.29 -17.06
C GLY A 144 6.10 -25.77 -17.16
N ASN A 145 5.98 -26.51 -16.05
CA ASN A 145 6.29 -27.94 -16.08
C ASN A 145 5.24 -28.77 -16.84
N ALA A 146 3.96 -28.36 -16.88
CA ALA A 146 2.97 -29.01 -17.73
C ALA A 146 3.30 -28.84 -19.21
N ALA A 147 3.72 -27.65 -19.63
CA ALA A 147 4.17 -27.40 -20.99
C ALA A 147 5.44 -28.21 -21.32
N LEU A 148 6.41 -28.26 -20.39
CA LEU A 148 7.62 -29.08 -20.55
C LEU A 148 7.30 -30.57 -20.60
N TYR A 149 6.36 -31.07 -19.79
CA TYR A 149 5.90 -32.45 -19.82
C TYR A 149 5.32 -32.82 -21.19
N SER A 150 4.46 -31.95 -21.73
CA SER A 150 3.88 -32.13 -23.07
C SER A 150 4.96 -32.18 -24.16
N ILE A 151 6.03 -31.39 -24.06
CA ILE A 151 7.14 -31.40 -25.02
C ILE A 151 8.00 -32.67 -24.88
N LEU A 152 8.37 -33.01 -23.64
CA LEU A 152 9.36 -34.05 -23.37
C LEU A 152 8.77 -35.48 -23.41
N HIS A 153 7.53 -35.66 -22.98
CA HIS A 153 6.90 -36.99 -22.84
C HIS A 153 5.81 -37.25 -23.87
N GLU A 154 5.15 -36.20 -24.38
CA GLU A 154 4.07 -36.30 -25.35
C GLU A 154 4.49 -35.89 -26.77
N ALA A 155 5.78 -35.60 -26.96
CA ALA A 155 6.38 -35.18 -28.24
C ALA A 155 5.66 -34.01 -28.94
N ASN A 156 5.18 -33.03 -28.17
CA ASN A 156 4.46 -31.84 -28.69
C ASN A 156 5.43 -30.85 -29.35
N HIS A 157 5.97 -31.23 -30.51
CA HIS A 157 6.90 -30.36 -31.26
C HIS A 157 6.21 -29.10 -31.81
N SER A 158 4.90 -29.12 -32.02
CA SER A 158 4.14 -27.99 -32.51
C SER A 158 4.19 -26.82 -31.53
N LEU A 159 4.16 -27.12 -30.22
CA LEU A 159 4.32 -26.08 -29.16
C LEU A 159 5.70 -25.43 -29.24
N VAL A 160 6.77 -26.18 -29.42
CA VAL A 160 8.13 -25.65 -29.55
C VAL A 160 8.23 -24.70 -30.76
N VAL A 161 7.74 -25.12 -31.93
CA VAL A 161 7.74 -24.29 -33.15
C VAL A 161 6.93 -23.01 -32.98
N ALA A 162 5.76 -23.10 -32.34
CA ALA A 162 4.91 -21.93 -32.09
C ALA A 162 5.59 -20.92 -31.19
N VAL A 163 6.19 -21.38 -30.08
CA VAL A 163 6.89 -20.52 -29.11
C VAL A 163 8.15 -19.88 -29.69
N GLN A 164 8.91 -20.62 -30.46
CA GLN A 164 10.12 -20.13 -31.16
C GLN A 164 9.77 -19.02 -32.18
N ARG A 165 8.61 -19.16 -32.84
CA ARG A 165 8.15 -18.19 -33.83
C ARG A 165 7.60 -16.92 -33.17
N ASP A 166 6.81 -17.07 -32.12
CA ASP A 166 6.21 -15.96 -31.36
C ASP A 166 5.87 -16.42 -29.93
N SER A 167 6.66 -15.95 -28.98
CA SER A 167 6.46 -16.30 -27.57
C SER A 167 5.13 -15.78 -26.99
N SER A 168 4.50 -14.78 -27.60
CA SER A 168 3.23 -14.21 -27.13
C SER A 168 2.05 -15.18 -27.24
N VAL A 169 2.14 -16.17 -28.14
CA VAL A 169 1.11 -17.19 -28.34
C VAL A 169 1.30 -18.44 -27.47
N ALA A 170 2.37 -18.51 -26.69
CA ALA A 170 2.78 -19.71 -25.93
C ALA A 170 1.65 -20.29 -25.07
N LEU A 171 0.94 -19.45 -24.31
CA LEU A 171 -0.17 -19.89 -23.45
C LEU A 171 -1.28 -20.56 -24.26
N PHE A 172 -1.71 -19.95 -25.35
CA PHE A 172 -2.78 -20.46 -26.18
C PHE A 172 -2.36 -21.71 -26.96
N ALA A 173 -1.11 -21.76 -27.43
CA ALA A 173 -0.56 -22.96 -28.09
C ALA A 173 -0.48 -24.14 -27.12
N PHE A 174 -0.12 -23.91 -25.87
CA PHE A 174 -0.13 -24.93 -24.82
C PHE A 174 -1.57 -25.38 -24.49
N LEU A 175 -2.50 -24.43 -24.24
CA LEU A 175 -3.90 -24.77 -23.93
C LEU A 175 -4.58 -25.55 -25.08
N HIS A 176 -4.15 -25.33 -26.32
CA HIS A 176 -4.67 -26.04 -27.48
C HIS A 176 -4.31 -27.54 -27.45
N SER A 177 -3.23 -27.91 -26.77
CA SER A 177 -2.85 -29.35 -26.61
C SER A 177 -3.62 -30.08 -25.49
N LEU A 178 -4.38 -29.32 -24.65
CA LEU A 178 -5.13 -29.87 -23.54
C LEU A 178 -6.61 -30.15 -23.91
N PRO A 179 -7.31 -31.02 -23.16
CA PRO A 179 -8.75 -31.22 -23.33
C PRO A 179 -9.50 -29.89 -23.06
N PHE A 180 -10.71 -29.76 -23.63
CA PHE A 180 -11.52 -28.53 -23.51
C PHE A 180 -10.82 -27.23 -23.95
N SER A 181 -9.89 -27.30 -24.89
CA SER A 181 -9.03 -26.21 -25.35
C SER A 181 -9.78 -24.91 -25.66
N SER A 182 -10.95 -25.02 -26.34
CA SER A 182 -11.76 -23.84 -26.68
C SER A 182 -12.28 -23.07 -25.44
N VAL A 183 -12.76 -23.84 -24.44
CA VAL A 183 -13.26 -23.24 -23.19
C VAL A 183 -12.13 -22.62 -22.37
N MET A 184 -11.00 -23.32 -22.27
CA MET A 184 -9.84 -22.85 -21.54
C MET A 184 -9.18 -21.63 -22.23
N SER A 185 -9.14 -21.62 -23.56
CA SER A 185 -8.67 -20.46 -24.31
C SER A 185 -9.58 -19.24 -24.13
N LEU A 186 -10.90 -19.44 -24.09
CA LEU A 186 -11.85 -18.38 -23.80
C LEU A 186 -11.64 -17.85 -22.36
N LEU A 187 -11.51 -18.73 -21.37
CA LEU A 187 -11.23 -18.38 -19.98
C LEU A 187 -9.93 -17.60 -19.88
N ALA A 188 -8.86 -18.06 -20.52
CA ALA A 188 -7.57 -17.36 -20.55
C ALA A 188 -7.68 -15.99 -21.22
N THR A 189 -8.46 -15.85 -22.28
CA THR A 189 -8.71 -14.56 -22.94
C THR A 189 -9.42 -13.60 -21.99
N CYS A 190 -10.49 -14.06 -21.34
CA CYS A 190 -11.20 -13.25 -20.33
C CYS A 190 -10.27 -12.83 -19.20
N LEU A 191 -9.44 -13.75 -18.70
CA LEU A 191 -8.46 -13.50 -17.65
C LEU A 191 -7.46 -12.41 -18.05
N VAL A 192 -6.86 -12.49 -19.22
CA VAL A 192 -5.91 -11.50 -19.74
C VAL A 192 -6.58 -10.11 -19.86
N MET A 193 -7.81 -10.07 -20.40
CA MET A 193 -8.57 -8.82 -20.51
C MET A 193 -8.86 -8.20 -19.15
N LEU A 194 -9.31 -9.00 -18.18
CA LEU A 194 -9.63 -8.52 -16.83
C LEU A 194 -8.38 -8.08 -16.07
N PHE A 195 -7.25 -8.77 -16.21
CA PHE A 195 -5.97 -8.32 -15.65
C PHE A 195 -5.54 -6.97 -16.20
N PHE A 196 -5.72 -6.76 -17.50
CA PHE A 196 -5.40 -5.47 -18.11
C PHE A 196 -6.32 -4.37 -17.56
N VAL A 197 -7.63 -4.62 -17.49
CA VAL A 197 -8.61 -3.66 -16.97
C VAL A 197 -8.29 -3.26 -15.54
N THR A 198 -8.03 -4.24 -14.66
CA THR A 198 -7.69 -3.96 -13.25
C THR A 198 -6.36 -3.24 -13.09
N SER A 199 -5.38 -3.55 -13.93
CA SER A 199 -4.08 -2.87 -13.94
C SER A 199 -4.19 -1.43 -14.44
N ALA A 200 -4.95 -1.19 -15.52
CA ALA A 200 -5.17 0.14 -16.07
C ALA A 200 -5.96 1.03 -15.08
N ASP A 201 -6.96 0.49 -14.42
CA ASP A 201 -7.76 1.20 -13.41
C ASP A 201 -6.90 1.58 -12.19
N SER A 202 -6.13 0.62 -11.65
CA SER A 202 -5.16 0.89 -10.59
C SER A 202 -4.13 1.93 -11.03
N GLY A 203 -3.72 1.91 -12.32
CA GLY A 203 -2.83 2.85 -12.97
C GLY A 203 -3.34 4.27 -12.96
N ALA A 204 -4.54 4.42 -13.44
CA ALA A 204 -5.19 5.72 -13.46
C ALA A 204 -5.33 6.30 -12.06
N LEU A 205 -5.68 5.45 -11.08
CA LEU A 205 -5.83 5.83 -9.68
C LEU A 205 -4.52 6.37 -9.10
N VAL A 206 -3.40 5.65 -9.26
CA VAL A 206 -2.12 6.08 -8.69
C VAL A 206 -1.60 7.34 -9.39
N THR A 207 -1.73 7.43 -10.71
CA THR A 207 -1.32 8.63 -11.45
C THR A 207 -2.15 9.84 -11.03
N ASP A 208 -3.43 9.62 -10.79
CA ASP A 208 -4.33 10.64 -10.25
C ASP A 208 -3.87 11.14 -8.87
N TYR A 209 -3.52 10.25 -7.95
CA TYR A 209 -2.98 10.65 -6.64
C TYR A 209 -1.66 11.41 -6.70
N LEU A 210 -0.77 11.03 -7.60
CA LEU A 210 0.50 11.72 -7.77
C LEU A 210 0.33 13.15 -8.29
N THR A 211 -0.76 13.42 -9.00
CA THR A 211 -1.02 14.70 -9.65
C THR A 211 -2.10 15.53 -8.99
N ALA A 212 -2.93 14.93 -8.14
CA ALA A 212 -4.00 15.62 -7.44
C ALA A 212 -3.48 16.42 -6.24
N LYS A 213 -4.11 17.57 -5.97
CA LYS A 213 -3.85 18.39 -4.77
C LYS A 213 -4.56 17.88 -3.51
N SER A 214 -5.54 16.98 -3.67
CA SER A 214 -6.37 16.45 -2.57
C SER A 214 -6.66 14.97 -2.80
N GLU A 215 -6.99 14.25 -1.75
CA GLU A 215 -7.37 12.83 -1.82
C GLU A 215 -8.67 12.57 -2.61
N ASN A 216 -9.52 13.58 -2.76
CA ASN A 216 -10.78 13.54 -3.48
C ASN A 216 -10.66 14.26 -4.84
N SER A 217 -10.00 13.63 -5.80
CA SER A 217 -9.94 14.14 -7.16
C SER A 217 -11.25 13.90 -7.92
N PRO A 218 -11.62 14.77 -8.87
CA PRO A 218 -12.80 14.56 -9.69
C PRO A 218 -12.62 13.39 -10.66
N ILE A 219 -13.68 12.64 -10.92
CA ILE A 219 -13.66 11.43 -11.78
C ILE A 219 -13.08 11.71 -13.18
N TRP A 220 -13.31 12.90 -13.74
CA TRP A 220 -12.79 13.26 -15.05
C TRP A 220 -11.25 13.22 -15.13
N GLN A 221 -10.55 13.50 -14.01
CA GLN A 221 -9.07 13.47 -13.97
C GLN A 221 -8.56 12.02 -14.09
N ARG A 222 -9.19 11.06 -13.44
CA ARG A 222 -8.87 9.63 -13.59
C ARG A 222 -9.16 9.15 -15.01
N LEU A 223 -10.30 9.56 -15.58
CA LEU A 223 -10.62 9.23 -16.96
C LEU A 223 -9.60 9.82 -17.94
N PHE A 224 -9.14 11.04 -17.70
CA PHE A 224 -8.07 11.64 -18.48
C PHE A 224 -6.81 10.77 -18.50
N TRP A 225 -6.36 10.29 -17.33
CA TRP A 225 -5.19 9.41 -17.21
C TRP A 225 -5.40 8.08 -17.90
N THR A 226 -6.58 7.48 -17.78
CA THR A 226 -6.92 6.21 -18.48
C THR A 226 -6.86 6.39 -19.99
N VAL A 227 -7.43 7.47 -20.52
CA VAL A 227 -7.41 7.77 -21.97
C VAL A 227 -5.99 8.06 -22.43
N LEU A 228 -5.22 8.83 -21.67
CA LEU A 228 -3.82 9.15 -22.02
C LEU A 228 -2.96 7.87 -22.09
N MET A 229 -3.12 6.94 -21.16
CA MET A 229 -2.43 5.65 -21.20
C MET A 229 -2.82 4.84 -22.46
N ALA A 230 -4.09 4.82 -22.82
CA ALA A 230 -4.55 4.16 -24.04
C ALA A 230 -3.94 4.79 -25.32
N VAL A 231 -3.91 6.11 -25.39
CA VAL A 231 -3.29 6.84 -26.51
C VAL A 231 -1.79 6.52 -26.61
N LEU A 232 -1.07 6.55 -25.48
CA LEU A 232 0.35 6.20 -25.45
C LEU A 232 0.60 4.75 -25.89
N ALA A 233 -0.23 3.81 -25.43
CA ALA A 233 -0.14 2.41 -25.83
C ALA A 233 -0.36 2.24 -27.34
N ILE A 234 -1.34 2.93 -27.94
CA ILE A 234 -1.61 2.91 -29.37
C ILE A 234 -0.44 3.50 -30.15
N VAL A 235 0.08 4.65 -29.74
CA VAL A 235 1.22 5.30 -30.41
C VAL A 235 2.44 4.39 -30.39
N LEU A 236 2.80 3.82 -29.24
CA LEU A 236 3.95 2.92 -29.13
C LEU A 236 3.74 1.63 -29.93
N LEU A 237 2.53 1.10 -29.97
CA LEU A 237 2.19 -0.04 -30.82
C LEU A 237 2.42 0.25 -32.31
N LEU A 238 1.95 1.40 -32.78
CA LEU A 238 2.08 1.79 -34.20
C LEU A 238 3.52 2.11 -34.60
N VAL A 239 4.35 2.61 -33.68
CA VAL A 239 5.75 2.96 -33.95
C VAL A 239 6.66 1.74 -34.02
N GLY A 240 6.47 0.75 -33.14
CA GLY A 240 7.38 -0.41 -33.09
C GLY A 240 6.84 -1.62 -32.32
N GLY A 241 5.52 -1.70 -32.13
CA GLY A 241 4.87 -2.83 -31.46
C GLY A 241 5.33 -3.05 -30.02
N LEU A 242 5.41 -4.33 -29.64
CA LEU A 242 5.84 -4.73 -28.29
C LEU A 242 7.27 -4.25 -27.96
N GLY A 243 8.17 -4.26 -28.96
CA GLY A 243 9.56 -3.80 -28.78
C GLY A 243 9.67 -2.31 -28.39
N ALA A 244 8.81 -1.45 -28.96
CA ALA A 244 8.78 -0.03 -28.59
C ALA A 244 8.28 0.17 -27.14
N LEU A 245 7.26 -0.59 -26.71
CA LEU A 245 6.77 -0.60 -25.33
C LEU A 245 7.87 -1.03 -24.34
N GLN A 246 8.57 -2.11 -24.66
CA GLN A 246 9.68 -2.62 -23.83
C GLN A 246 10.83 -1.62 -23.74
N SER A 247 11.20 -1.00 -24.85
CA SER A 247 12.24 0.04 -24.88
C SER A 247 11.86 1.27 -24.08
N ALA A 248 10.62 1.74 -24.19
CA ALA A 248 10.11 2.86 -23.40
C ALA A 248 10.15 2.55 -21.89
N THR A 249 9.78 1.33 -21.50
CA THR A 249 9.86 0.86 -20.12
C THR A 249 11.30 0.84 -19.60
N MET A 250 12.24 0.30 -20.39
CA MET A 250 13.66 0.29 -20.02
C MET A 250 14.24 1.69 -19.88
N MET A 251 13.88 2.60 -20.77
CA MET A 251 14.34 4.00 -20.70
C MET A 251 13.80 4.71 -19.44
N SER A 252 12.56 4.47 -19.06
CA SER A 252 11.97 5.08 -17.88
C SER A 252 12.55 4.51 -16.56
N ALA A 253 13.05 3.28 -16.56
CA ALA A 253 13.61 2.64 -15.37
C ALA A 253 14.85 3.37 -14.83
N LEU A 254 15.68 3.95 -15.69
CA LEU A 254 16.91 4.60 -15.28
C LEU A 254 16.67 5.79 -14.32
N PRO A 255 15.89 6.82 -14.69
CA PRO A 255 15.59 7.93 -13.78
C PRO A 255 14.82 7.47 -12.53
N VAL A 256 13.90 6.51 -12.67
CA VAL A 256 13.15 5.96 -11.53
C VAL A 256 14.08 5.26 -10.53
N THR A 257 15.14 4.59 -10.99
CA THR A 257 16.13 3.98 -10.11
C THR A 257 16.77 5.00 -9.15
N PHE A 258 17.18 6.17 -9.65
CA PHE A 258 17.74 7.23 -8.81
C PHE A 258 16.72 7.75 -7.80
N ILE A 259 15.47 7.96 -8.22
CA ILE A 259 14.40 8.38 -7.33
C ILE A 259 14.15 7.33 -6.24
N MET A 260 14.14 6.04 -6.58
CA MET A 260 13.97 4.95 -5.62
C MET A 260 15.09 4.90 -4.58
N LEU A 261 16.35 5.12 -4.98
CA LEU A 261 17.48 5.18 -4.04
C LEU A 261 17.29 6.33 -3.04
N LEU A 262 16.82 7.49 -3.49
CA LEU A 262 16.51 8.62 -2.61
C LEU A 262 15.33 8.29 -1.67
N ILE A 263 14.29 7.62 -2.16
CA ILE A 263 13.17 7.16 -1.34
C ILE A 263 13.65 6.16 -0.28
N CYS A 264 14.49 5.19 -0.63
CA CYS A 264 15.07 4.23 0.32
C CYS A 264 15.86 4.93 1.42
N TRP A 265 16.71 5.90 1.04
CA TRP A 265 17.44 6.71 2.03
C TRP A 265 16.53 7.49 2.96
N GLY A 266 15.51 8.16 2.41
CA GLY A 266 14.49 8.87 3.18
C GLY A 266 13.71 7.95 4.13
N LEU A 267 13.35 6.75 3.66
CA LEU A 267 12.64 5.75 4.47
C LEU A 267 13.50 5.27 5.65
N VAL A 268 14.78 4.96 5.43
CA VAL A 268 15.71 4.57 6.51
C VAL A 268 15.80 5.69 7.55
N LYS A 269 15.91 6.95 7.13
CA LYS A 269 15.93 8.10 8.03
C LYS A 269 14.63 8.22 8.83
N ALA A 270 13.48 8.07 8.20
CA ALA A 270 12.17 8.12 8.88
C ALA A 270 12.01 6.99 9.91
N LEU A 271 12.39 5.75 9.54
CA LEU A 271 12.31 4.61 10.45
C LEU A 271 13.25 4.75 11.66
N ARG A 272 14.46 5.31 11.47
CA ARG A 272 15.37 5.61 12.59
C ARG A 272 14.75 6.62 13.56
N LEU A 273 14.14 7.68 13.05
CA LEU A 273 13.43 8.66 13.89
C LEU A 273 12.27 8.02 14.67
N ASP A 274 11.51 7.11 14.05
CA ASP A 274 10.44 6.38 14.73
C ASP A 274 10.96 5.49 15.86
N VAL A 275 12.10 4.80 15.67
CA VAL A 275 12.73 3.99 16.72
C VAL A 275 13.19 4.86 17.90
N ILE A 276 13.87 5.98 17.64
CA ILE A 276 14.30 6.92 18.68
C ILE A 276 13.09 7.40 19.48
N LYS A 277 12.01 7.77 18.80
CA LYS A 277 10.77 8.20 19.39
C LYS A 277 10.12 7.12 20.27
N MET A 278 10.05 5.89 19.78
CA MET A 278 9.52 4.74 20.55
C MET A 278 10.33 4.50 21.83
N ASN A 279 11.66 4.57 21.74
CA ASN A 279 12.54 4.39 22.89
C ASN A 279 12.35 5.52 23.93
N ALA A 280 12.29 6.77 23.48
CA ALA A 280 12.02 7.92 24.35
C ALA A 280 10.67 7.79 25.08
N LEU A 281 9.64 7.30 24.39
CA LEU A 281 8.33 7.05 24.99
C LEU A 281 8.34 5.89 25.99
N GLN A 282 9.15 4.85 25.78
CA GLN A 282 9.30 3.73 26.70
C GLN A 282 10.04 4.15 27.98
N GLU A 283 11.13 4.89 27.86
CA GLU A 283 11.87 5.43 28.99
C GLU A 283 11.01 6.36 29.87
N ALA A 284 10.19 7.19 29.24
CA ALA A 284 9.25 8.06 29.95
C ALA A 284 8.13 7.30 30.70
N ARG A 285 7.79 6.07 30.27
CA ARG A 285 6.80 5.22 30.98
C ARG A 285 7.37 4.54 32.23
N ILE A 286 8.68 4.41 32.36
CA ILE A 286 9.35 3.69 33.46
C ILE A 286 9.47 4.59 34.71
N THR A 287 9.27 5.91 34.60
CA THR A 287 9.26 6.79 35.76
C THR A 287 7.86 6.88 36.36
N PRO A 288 7.55 6.20 37.48
CA PRO A 288 6.27 6.34 38.16
C PRO A 288 6.23 7.73 38.81
N ARG A 289 5.66 8.73 38.16
CA ARG A 289 5.30 9.96 38.85
C ARG A 289 4.15 9.69 39.79
N ALA A 290 4.42 9.84 41.09
CA ALA A 290 3.40 9.84 42.12
C ALA A 290 2.30 10.84 41.69
N ILE A 291 1.10 10.32 41.49
CA ILE A 291 -0.10 11.11 41.26
C ILE A 291 -0.27 11.98 42.51
N GLN A 292 0.03 13.27 42.39
CA GLN A 292 -0.04 14.21 43.54
C GLN A 292 -1.47 14.47 44.04
N ASN A 293 -2.48 13.99 43.31
CA ASN A 293 -3.87 14.04 43.76
C ASN A 293 -4.50 12.65 43.56
N PRO A 294 -4.52 11.76 44.59
CA PRO A 294 -5.11 10.45 44.46
C PRO A 294 -6.63 10.59 44.38
N ARG A 295 -7.17 10.62 43.13
CA ARG A 295 -8.61 10.39 42.94
C ARG A 295 -8.96 9.03 43.54
N SER A 296 -10.07 8.94 44.29
CA SER A 296 -10.55 7.64 44.77
C SER A 296 -10.79 6.69 43.60
N TRP A 297 -10.65 5.40 43.78
CA TRP A 297 -10.92 4.43 42.74
C TRP A 297 -12.37 4.57 42.20
N GLN A 298 -13.31 4.98 43.02
CA GLN A 298 -14.70 5.25 42.67
C GLN A 298 -14.79 6.44 41.67
N GLN A 299 -14.06 7.52 41.90
CA GLN A 299 -14.00 8.66 41.00
C GLN A 299 -13.39 8.27 39.68
N ARG A 300 -12.34 7.44 39.67
CA ARG A 300 -11.73 6.90 38.44
C ARG A 300 -12.69 6.00 37.68
N LEU A 301 -13.43 5.15 38.36
CA LEU A 301 -14.43 4.29 37.76
C LEU A 301 -15.59 5.12 37.18
N GLY A 302 -16.02 6.18 37.90
CA GLY A 302 -17.05 7.10 37.42
C GLY A 302 -16.65 7.77 36.10
N LEU A 303 -15.41 8.23 35.96
CA LEU A 303 -14.90 8.82 34.73
C LEU A 303 -14.87 7.80 33.57
N ILE A 304 -14.47 6.56 33.85
CA ILE A 304 -14.44 5.49 32.83
C ILE A 304 -15.85 5.09 32.38
N MET A 305 -16.85 5.23 33.25
CA MET A 305 -18.22 4.81 33.00
C MET A 305 -19.16 5.97 32.59
N HIS A 306 -18.62 7.21 32.51
CA HIS A 306 -19.39 8.39 32.14
C HIS A 306 -19.43 8.56 30.62
N TYR A 307 -20.36 7.89 29.97
CA TYR A 307 -20.65 7.97 28.55
C TYR A 307 -22.18 7.98 28.33
N PRO A 308 -22.67 8.49 27.23
CA PRO A 308 -22.03 9.13 26.07
C PRO A 308 -21.99 10.67 26.17
N HIS A 309 -20.98 11.30 25.53
CA HIS A 309 -20.93 12.75 25.38
C HIS A 309 -21.44 13.19 24.01
N THR A 310 -22.17 14.28 23.96
CA THR A 310 -22.61 14.92 22.72
C THR A 310 -21.50 15.82 22.16
N GLU A 311 -21.51 16.09 20.85
CA GLU A 311 -20.56 16.98 20.20
C GLU A 311 -20.54 18.37 20.87
N THR A 312 -21.70 18.87 21.29
CA THR A 312 -21.86 20.16 21.98
C THR A 312 -21.17 20.17 23.34
N GLU A 313 -21.28 19.11 24.12
CA GLU A 313 -20.60 19.00 25.43
C GLU A 313 -19.08 18.95 25.27
N VAL A 314 -18.55 18.18 24.31
CA VAL A 314 -17.12 18.13 24.02
C VAL A 314 -16.61 19.48 23.53
N SER A 315 -17.35 20.16 22.65
CA SER A 315 -17.01 21.50 22.17
C SER A 315 -16.97 22.51 23.32
N GLN A 316 -17.95 22.47 24.22
CA GLN A 316 -17.99 23.34 25.39
C GLN A 316 -16.82 23.07 26.33
N TYR A 317 -16.49 21.81 26.58
CA TYR A 317 -15.34 21.40 27.38
C TYR A 317 -14.02 21.94 26.81
N ILE A 318 -13.82 21.83 25.49
CA ILE A 318 -12.62 22.36 24.82
C ILE A 318 -12.54 23.89 24.96
N GLN A 319 -13.65 24.59 24.83
CA GLN A 319 -13.67 26.06 24.96
C GLN A 319 -13.48 26.55 26.39
N THR A 320 -13.83 25.76 27.40
CA THR A 320 -13.74 26.14 28.81
C THR A 320 -12.44 25.60 29.44
N GLU A 321 -12.37 24.30 29.74
CA GLU A 321 -11.27 23.71 30.51
C GLU A 321 -9.96 23.62 29.72
N VAL A 322 -10.02 23.18 28.43
CA VAL A 322 -8.81 23.07 27.60
C VAL A 322 -8.27 24.46 27.28
N SER A 323 -9.13 25.41 26.92
CA SER A 323 -8.71 26.78 26.63
C SER A 323 -8.05 27.45 27.85
N LYS A 324 -8.60 27.23 29.05
CA LYS A 324 -8.03 27.74 30.31
C LYS A 324 -6.65 27.14 30.60
N ALA A 325 -6.50 25.82 30.40
CA ALA A 325 -5.21 25.15 30.55
C ALA A 325 -4.18 25.71 29.58
N PHE A 326 -4.53 25.81 28.27
CA PHE A 326 -3.64 26.33 27.24
C PHE A 326 -3.19 27.80 27.52
N GLN A 327 -4.11 28.65 27.95
CA GLN A 327 -3.78 30.03 28.31
C GLN A 327 -2.81 30.09 29.50
N SER A 328 -2.97 29.21 30.48
CA SER A 328 -2.09 29.13 31.64
C SER A 328 -0.68 28.69 31.25
N VAL A 329 -0.56 27.64 30.40
CA VAL A 329 0.71 27.18 29.83
C VAL A 329 1.36 28.29 28.99
N GLN A 330 0.61 28.92 28.10
CA GLN A 330 1.10 29.99 27.25
C GLN A 330 1.73 31.12 28.08
N LYS A 331 1.02 31.55 29.12
CA LYS A 331 1.48 32.64 30.03
C LYS A 331 2.78 32.28 30.73
N GLU A 332 2.91 31.05 31.23
CA GLU A 332 4.11 30.60 31.93
C GLU A 332 5.30 30.39 30.98
N PHE A 333 5.06 29.81 29.81
CA PHE A 333 6.10 29.58 28.79
C PHE A 333 6.61 30.88 28.18
N GLN A 334 5.73 31.88 27.97
CA GLN A 334 6.13 33.22 27.54
C GLN A 334 6.98 33.94 28.59
N ARG A 335 6.72 33.78 29.90
CA ARG A 335 7.59 34.24 30.96
C ARG A 335 9.00 33.68 30.88
N ARG A 336 9.11 32.43 30.35
CA ARG A 336 10.38 31.73 30.11
C ARG A 336 10.99 32.01 28.74
N LYS A 337 10.47 33.02 28.01
CA LYS A 337 10.92 33.45 26.68
C LYS A 337 10.72 32.42 25.57
N LEU A 338 9.78 31.48 25.74
CA LEU A 338 9.38 30.57 24.68
C LEU A 338 8.26 31.18 23.84
N THR A 339 8.32 31.00 22.53
CA THR A 339 7.27 31.45 21.61
C THR A 339 6.15 30.42 21.57
N VAL A 340 5.00 30.79 22.13
CA VAL A 340 3.83 29.88 22.20
C VAL A 340 2.63 30.53 21.55
N THR A 341 1.98 29.78 20.67
CA THR A 341 0.75 30.19 19.97
C THR A 341 -0.37 29.21 20.25
N ILE A 342 -1.57 29.75 20.49
CA ILE A 342 -2.81 28.97 20.57
C ILE A 342 -3.61 29.26 19.31
N ARG A 343 -4.09 28.24 18.62
CA ARG A 343 -4.90 28.34 17.41
C ARG A 343 -6.17 27.53 17.55
N SER A 344 -7.28 28.10 17.12
CA SER A 344 -8.50 27.31 16.87
C SER A 344 -8.34 26.59 15.54
N ILE A 345 -8.58 25.30 15.55
CA ILE A 345 -8.61 24.42 14.37
C ILE A 345 -10.06 23.98 14.11
N ALA A 346 -10.35 23.37 12.97
CA ALA A 346 -11.72 23.03 12.57
C ALA A 346 -12.47 22.25 13.67
N ASP A 347 -11.80 21.29 14.30
CA ASP A 347 -12.43 20.37 15.25
C ASP A 347 -11.84 20.49 16.67
N GLY A 348 -11.22 21.61 17.05
CA GLY A 348 -10.63 21.74 18.37
C GLY A 348 -9.67 22.91 18.59
N LEU A 349 -8.72 22.74 19.52
CA LEU A 349 -7.69 23.72 19.88
C LEU A 349 -6.29 23.12 19.75
N GLU A 350 -5.35 23.95 19.27
CA GLU A 350 -3.92 23.65 19.15
C GLU A 350 -3.09 24.57 20.02
N LEU A 351 -2.20 24.01 20.83
CA LEU A 351 -1.10 24.68 21.49
C LEU A 351 0.20 24.33 20.77
N ARG A 352 0.94 25.36 20.33
CA ARG A 352 2.21 25.18 19.62
C ARG A 352 3.31 25.95 20.31
N VAL A 353 4.42 25.26 20.62
CA VAL A 353 5.67 25.87 21.10
C VAL A 353 6.69 25.82 19.97
N ASP A 354 7.24 26.97 19.62
CA ASP A 354 8.20 27.12 18.53
C ASP A 354 9.63 26.91 19.04
N HIS A 355 10.34 25.97 18.43
CA HIS A 355 11.75 25.64 18.72
C HIS A 355 12.71 26.08 17.60
N HIS A 356 12.32 27.08 16.77
CA HIS A 356 13.12 27.63 15.67
C HIS A 356 13.49 26.58 14.63
N ASP A 357 14.76 26.17 14.58
CA ASP A 357 15.29 25.21 13.58
C ASP A 357 14.96 23.75 13.91
N GLU A 358 14.33 23.48 15.05
CA GLU A 358 13.99 22.14 15.50
C GLU A 358 12.50 21.83 15.33
N ILE A 359 12.15 20.58 15.64
CA ILE A 359 10.76 20.12 15.57
C ILE A 359 9.95 20.82 16.66
N ASN A 360 8.91 21.55 16.26
CA ASN A 360 8.04 22.28 17.18
C ASN A 360 7.15 21.29 17.96
N PHE A 361 6.98 21.58 19.26
CA PHE A 361 6.00 20.89 20.08
C PHE A 361 4.59 21.32 19.70
N ILE A 362 3.72 20.36 19.40
CA ILE A 362 2.31 20.60 19.07
C ILE A 362 1.45 19.67 19.91
N TYR A 363 0.56 20.27 20.69
CA TYR A 363 -0.44 19.59 21.49
C TYR A 363 -1.83 20.04 21.03
N GLN A 364 -2.62 19.13 20.50
CA GLN A 364 -3.98 19.43 20.04
C GLN A 364 -4.99 18.63 20.85
N VAL A 365 -6.14 19.25 21.12
CA VAL A 365 -7.33 18.55 21.63
C VAL A 365 -8.41 18.71 20.58
N VAL A 366 -8.86 17.57 20.02
CA VAL A 366 -9.80 17.52 18.90
C VAL A 366 -11.05 16.75 19.28
N ILE A 367 -12.17 17.17 18.70
CA ILE A 367 -13.44 16.44 18.79
C ILE A 367 -13.34 15.23 17.87
N ARG A 368 -13.58 14.04 18.40
CA ARG A 368 -13.58 12.81 17.61
C ARG A 368 -14.82 11.98 17.84
N GLU A 369 -15.47 11.63 16.74
CA GLU A 369 -16.56 10.66 16.73
C GLU A 369 -16.02 9.24 16.87
N THR A 370 -16.56 8.45 17.80
CA THR A 370 -16.10 7.11 18.13
C THR A 370 -17.28 6.16 18.33
N VAL A 371 -17.03 4.87 18.10
CA VAL A 371 -18.04 3.82 18.31
C VAL A 371 -18.01 3.40 19.79
N PRO A 372 -19.19 3.25 20.44
CA PRO A 372 -19.24 2.85 21.85
C PRO A 372 -18.59 1.50 22.10
N PRO A 373 -17.89 1.32 23.25
CA PRO A 373 -17.33 0.04 23.63
C PRO A 373 -18.39 -1.03 23.83
N SER A 374 -18.07 -2.29 23.52
CA SER A 374 -19.01 -3.44 23.57
C SER A 374 -19.56 -3.80 24.97
N PHE A 375 -19.02 -3.18 26.05
CA PHE A 375 -19.51 -3.39 27.42
C PHE A 375 -20.60 -2.42 27.86
N MET A 376 -20.99 -1.49 27.00
CA MET A 376 -22.10 -0.58 27.27
C MET A 376 -23.45 -1.25 27.08
N PRO A 377 -24.49 -0.87 27.88
CA PRO A 377 -25.85 -1.33 27.64
C PRO A 377 -26.29 -0.98 26.21
N GLU A 378 -27.09 -1.87 25.59
CA GLU A 378 -27.63 -1.67 24.25
C GLU A 378 -28.31 -0.29 24.16
N MET A 379 -27.69 0.62 23.42
CA MET A 379 -28.26 1.91 23.08
C MET A 379 -29.19 1.72 21.90
N THR A 380 -30.25 2.54 21.82
CA THR A 380 -31.19 2.52 20.70
C THR A 380 -30.48 2.87 19.39
N ALA A 381 -30.94 2.30 18.28
CA ALA A 381 -30.30 2.35 16.96
C ALA A 381 -30.01 3.77 16.41
N ASP A 382 -30.53 4.82 17.01
CA ASP A 382 -30.31 6.23 16.67
C ASP A 382 -29.18 6.92 17.45
N GLU A 383 -28.53 6.22 18.43
CA GLU A 383 -27.48 6.77 19.29
C GLU A 383 -26.15 6.04 19.09
N ILE A 384 -25.77 5.75 17.84
CA ILE A 384 -24.66 4.86 17.47
C ILE A 384 -23.28 5.52 17.61
N SER A 385 -23.19 6.84 17.71
CA SER A 385 -21.92 7.55 17.83
C SER A 385 -21.86 8.42 19.09
N TYR A 386 -20.71 8.46 19.73
CA TYR A 386 -20.41 9.39 20.79
C TYR A 386 -19.13 10.16 20.48
N TYR A 387 -18.95 11.29 21.15
CA TYR A 387 -17.83 12.20 20.88
C TYR A 387 -16.87 12.22 22.05
N GLN A 388 -15.58 12.34 21.76
CA GLN A 388 -14.47 12.39 22.70
C GLN A 388 -13.63 13.65 22.48
N ALA A 389 -12.98 14.12 23.56
CA ALA A 389 -11.92 15.11 23.49
C ALA A 389 -10.57 14.39 23.40
N GLU A 390 -10.12 14.11 22.18
CA GLU A 390 -8.91 13.30 21.96
C GLU A 390 -7.67 14.19 21.86
N VAL A 391 -6.60 13.80 22.57
CA VAL A 391 -5.29 14.46 22.48
C VAL A 391 -4.53 13.92 21.27
N PHE A 392 -4.10 14.85 20.41
CA PHE A 392 -3.24 14.57 19.28
C PHE A 392 -1.91 15.31 19.45
N LEU A 393 -0.80 14.56 19.33
CA LEU A 393 0.56 15.09 19.31
C LEU A 393 1.16 14.88 17.92
N LYS A 394 1.81 15.89 17.35
CA LYS A 394 2.45 15.81 16.02
C LYS A 394 3.43 14.64 15.93
N GLU A 395 4.04 14.26 17.03
CA GLU A 395 5.00 13.17 17.12
C GLU A 395 4.35 11.80 17.14
N GLY A 396 3.00 11.73 17.13
CA GLY A 396 2.17 10.52 17.05
C GLY A 396 2.03 9.75 18.35
N GLY A 397 1.01 8.93 18.45
CA GLY A 397 1.01 7.77 19.33
C GLY A 397 0.28 7.87 20.65
N GLN A 398 -0.53 8.89 20.90
CA GLN A 398 -1.27 8.96 22.16
C GLN A 398 -2.70 9.47 21.97
N ASN A 399 -3.47 8.77 21.17
CA ASN A 399 -4.89 9.03 21.04
C ASN A 399 -5.60 8.59 22.33
N TYR A 400 -5.68 9.46 23.33
CA TYR A 400 -6.41 9.23 24.56
C TYR A 400 -7.41 10.35 24.81
N ASP A 401 -8.52 9.98 25.43
CA ASP A 401 -9.59 10.88 25.79
C ASP A 401 -9.23 11.66 27.06
N VAL A 402 -9.41 12.97 27.02
CA VAL A 402 -9.23 13.87 28.15
C VAL A 402 -10.53 14.48 28.65
N MET A 403 -11.65 13.99 28.15
CA MET A 403 -12.96 14.44 28.62
C MET A 403 -13.05 14.30 30.14
N ASP A 404 -13.70 15.23 30.81
CA ASP A 404 -13.83 15.32 32.27
C ASP A 404 -12.53 15.56 33.05
N TRP A 405 -11.40 15.82 32.40
CA TRP A 405 -10.20 16.25 33.09
C TRP A 405 -10.33 17.73 33.52
N THR A 406 -9.79 18.03 34.70
CA THR A 406 -9.71 19.44 35.14
C THR A 406 -8.61 20.20 34.37
N SER A 407 -8.69 21.52 34.38
CA SER A 407 -7.61 22.33 33.77
C SER A 407 -6.23 22.06 34.39
N ASP A 408 -6.17 21.66 35.66
CA ASP A 408 -4.91 21.30 36.35
C ASP A 408 -4.37 19.93 35.90
N ASP A 409 -5.26 18.95 35.64
CA ASP A 409 -4.87 17.65 35.07
C ASP A 409 -4.30 17.84 33.64
N LEU A 410 -4.94 18.68 32.84
CA LEU A 410 -4.48 19.03 31.49
C LEU A 410 -3.13 19.75 31.51
N LEU A 411 -2.93 20.69 32.45
CA LEU A 411 -1.66 21.36 32.64
C LEU A 411 -0.53 20.38 32.92
N GLN A 412 -0.76 19.43 33.81
CA GLN A 412 0.21 18.39 34.15
C GLN A 412 0.55 17.55 32.91
N ASP A 413 -0.45 17.12 32.17
CA ASP A 413 -0.25 16.32 30.97
C ASP A 413 0.54 17.09 29.88
N ILE A 414 0.19 18.36 29.62
CA ILE A 414 0.92 19.20 28.68
C ILE A 414 2.39 19.32 29.04
N ILE A 415 2.69 19.50 30.35
CA ILE A 415 4.08 19.60 30.83
C ILE A 415 4.80 18.25 30.68
N ASP A 416 4.14 17.15 31.00
CA ASP A 416 4.71 15.82 30.85
C ASP A 416 5.00 15.48 29.37
N GLN A 417 4.10 15.84 28.47
CA GLN A 417 4.31 15.69 27.02
C GLN A 417 5.42 16.60 26.50
N TYR A 418 5.51 17.83 27.01
CA TYR A 418 6.57 18.77 26.64
C TYR A 418 7.94 18.30 27.13
N GLU A 419 8.04 17.76 28.36
CA GLU A 419 9.28 17.16 28.87
C GLU A 419 9.76 15.98 27.97
N ARG A 420 8.82 15.12 27.54
CA ARG A 420 9.10 14.04 26.59
C ARG A 420 9.60 14.56 25.24
N HIS A 421 8.99 15.65 24.77
CA HIS A 421 9.43 16.31 23.54
C HIS A 421 10.85 16.85 23.65
N LEU A 422 11.21 17.50 24.76
CA LEU A 422 12.57 17.99 24.99
C LEU A 422 13.59 16.83 25.07
N HIS A 423 13.21 15.73 25.71
CA HIS A 423 14.05 14.52 25.73
C HIS A 423 14.24 13.95 24.32
N PHE A 424 13.19 13.87 23.52
CA PHE A 424 13.27 13.49 22.11
C PHE A 424 14.22 14.41 21.32
N LEU A 425 14.10 15.73 21.46
CA LEU A 425 15.02 16.68 20.80
C LEU A 425 16.48 16.47 21.21
N SER A 426 16.73 16.16 22.48
CA SER A 426 18.10 15.86 22.95
C SER A 426 18.72 14.63 22.29
N LEU A 427 17.93 13.58 22.05
CA LEU A 427 18.36 12.35 21.38
C LEU A 427 18.61 12.57 19.88
N VAL A 428 17.82 13.41 19.23
CA VAL A 428 17.98 13.74 17.81
C VAL A 428 19.24 14.61 17.56
N ARG A 429 19.64 15.41 18.55
CA ARG A 429 20.84 16.28 18.46
C ARG A 429 22.15 15.54 18.63
N THR A 430 22.20 14.42 19.33
CA THR A 430 23.41 13.62 19.49
C THR A 430 23.74 12.90 18.18
N PRO A 431 24.77 13.30 17.44
CA PRO A 431 25.25 12.49 16.31
C PRO A 431 25.91 11.23 16.87
N GLU A 432 25.49 10.06 16.41
CA GLU A 432 26.28 8.82 16.57
C GLU A 432 27.61 8.89 15.81
#